data_e710db8d5444ddf90e2f338c6f58136f
#
_entry.id   e710db8d5444ddf90e2f338c6f58136f
#
_cell.length_a   1.000
_cell.length_b   1.000
_cell.length_c   1.000
_cell.angle_alpha   90.00
_cell.angle_beta   90.00
_cell.angle_gamma   90.00
#
_symmetry.space_group_name_H-M   'P 1'
#
loop_
_entity.id
_entity.type
_entity.pdbx_description
1 polymer ?
#
loop_
_entity_poly.entity_id
_entity_poly.type
_entity_poly.pdbx_seq_one_letter_code
_entity_poly.pdbx_strand_id
1 'polypeptide(L)' 'MPVAYRSGQQQLMEVNSDTMNSEVDVNILINHYHKKLSTLINQNILLEAKIESMTKDYMDLQKQLLELEEVQKKEKNE' A
#
# COMPACT_ATOMS: atom_id res chain seq x y z
N MET A 1 21.80 -11.92 20.54
CA MET A 1 21.35 -11.60 20.61
C MET A 1 20.90 -11.45 20.64
N PRO A 2 20.75 -11.54 20.52
CA PRO A 2 20.11 -11.31 20.37
C PRO A 2 19.90 -10.53 20.26
N VAL A 3 19.99 -10.35 20.33
CA VAL A 3 19.71 -9.52 20.40
C VAL A 3 19.68 -8.96 19.56
N ALA A 4 19.83 -9.14 19.04
CA ALA A 4 19.77 -8.57 18.36
C ALA A 4 18.85 -8.34 17.74
N TYR A 5 18.23 -8.41 17.83
CA TYR A 5 17.44 -7.98 17.56
C TYR A 5 16.88 -7.58 18.03
N ARG A 6 16.96 -7.85 18.51
CA ARG A 6 16.50 -7.09 19.08
C ARG A 6 16.94 -6.27 19.00
N SER A 7 17.29 -6.80 18.81
CA SER A 7 17.97 -5.96 19.01
C SER A 7 18.26 -5.18 17.97
N GLY A 8 18.16 -5.51 16.87
CA GLY A 8 18.51 -4.65 15.94
C GLY A 8 17.74 -3.45 16.00
N GLN A 9 16.50 -3.50 15.97
CA GLN A 9 15.78 -2.41 16.04
C GLN A 9 15.73 -1.77 17.30
N GLN A 10 15.72 -2.54 18.29
CA GLN A 10 15.79 -2.04 19.53
C GLN A 10 17.03 -1.37 19.72
N GLN A 11 18.10 -1.89 19.23
CA GLN A 11 19.31 -1.30 19.36
C GLN A 11 19.36 -0.02 18.65
N LEU A 12 18.75 0.09 17.54
CA LEU A 12 18.75 1.29 16.82
C LEU A 12 18.04 2.32 17.65
N MET A 13 16.99 1.98 18.27
CA MET A 13 16.30 2.90 19.09
C MET A 13 17.10 3.27 20.31
N GLU A 14 17.72 2.34 20.90
CA GLU A 14 18.49 2.63 22.06
C GLU A 14 19.69 3.44 21.81
N VAL A 15 20.42 3.13 20.83
CA VAL A 15 21.61 3.87 20.52
C VAL A 15 21.25 5.26 20.15
N ASN A 16 20.23 5.38 19.39
CA ASN A 16 19.82 6.68 18.99
C ASN A 16 19.20 7.40 20.15
N SER A 17 18.68 6.69 21.09
CA SER A 17 18.11 7.29 22.20
C SER A 17 19.08 8.05 22.98
N ASP A 18 20.26 7.58 23.12
CA ASP A 18 21.24 8.27 23.89
C ASP A 18 21.52 9.63 23.30
N THR A 19 21.46 9.77 22.02
CA THR A 19 21.77 11.02 21.45
C THR A 19 20.53 11.76 21.15
N MET A 20 19.47 11.11 20.81
CA MET A 20 18.30 11.78 20.40
C MET A 20 17.34 12.09 21.48
N ASN A 21 17.27 11.28 22.47
CA ASN A 21 16.35 11.51 23.53
C ASN A 21 16.63 12.70 24.33
N SER A 22 17.81 13.17 24.31
CA SER A 22 18.12 14.35 25.05
C SER A 22 17.59 15.55 24.30
N GLU A 23 17.21 15.36 23.06
CA GLU A 23 16.80 16.48 22.26
C GLU A 23 15.43 16.35 21.66
N VAL A 24 14.83 15.20 21.73
CA VAL A 24 13.56 14.96 21.07
C VAL A 24 12.50 14.52 22.07
N ASP A 25 11.42 15.24 22.08
CA ASP A 25 10.31 14.90 22.93
C ASP A 25 9.64 13.69 22.33
N VAL A 26 9.44 12.68 23.14
CA VAL A 26 8.84 11.43 22.72
C VAL A 26 7.45 11.64 22.19
N ASN A 27 6.70 12.54 22.79
CA ASN A 27 5.33 12.78 22.33
C ASN A 27 5.34 13.39 20.94
N ILE A 28 6.28 14.23 20.67
CA ILE A 28 6.37 14.82 19.35
C ILE A 28 6.76 13.75 18.34
N LEU A 29 7.66 12.87 18.75
CA LEU A 29 8.09 11.79 17.88
C LEU A 29 6.92 10.87 17.54
N ILE A 30 6.12 10.50 18.54
CA ILE A 30 4.98 9.65 18.35
C ILE A 30 3.96 10.33 17.43
N ASN A 31 3.77 11.61 17.55
CA ASN A 31 2.88 12.33 16.70
C ASN A 31 3.30 12.27 15.25
N HIS A 32 4.58 12.36 15.01
CA HIS A 32 5.09 12.28 13.64
C HIS A 32 4.87 10.88 13.07
N TYR A 33 5.05 9.85 13.89
CA TYR A 33 4.79 8.50 13.44
C TYR A 33 3.31 8.34 13.10
N HIS A 34 2.43 8.84 13.95
CA HIS A 34 1.01 8.72 13.70
C HIS A 34 0.59 9.42 12.41
N LYS A 35 1.13 10.58 12.17
CA LYS A 35 0.80 11.33 10.97
C LYS A 35 1.24 10.58 9.73
N LYS A 36 2.45 10.04 9.78
CA LYS A 36 2.95 9.31 8.63
C LYS A 36 2.20 8.03 8.40
N LEU A 37 1.84 7.34 9.48
CA LEU A 37 1.08 6.12 9.36
C LEU A 37 -0.28 6.40 8.76
N SER A 38 -0.94 7.45 9.20
CA SER A 38 -2.25 7.81 8.65
C SER A 38 -2.15 8.09 7.17
N THR A 39 -1.14 8.84 6.77
CA THR A 39 -0.96 9.17 5.38
C THR A 39 -0.72 7.92 4.54
N LEU A 40 0.15 7.03 5.04
CA LEU A 40 0.47 5.83 4.32
C LEU A 40 -0.73 4.88 4.21
N ILE A 41 -1.49 4.78 5.27
CA ILE A 41 -2.67 3.93 5.28
C ILE A 41 -3.68 4.47 4.28
N ASN A 42 -3.88 5.78 4.27
CA ASN A 42 -4.82 6.38 3.33
C ASN A 42 -4.39 6.16 1.89
N GLN A 43 -3.10 6.29 1.63
CA GLN A 43 -2.59 6.07 0.29
C GLN A 43 -2.76 4.62 -0.11
N ASN A 44 -2.55 3.73 0.84
CA ASN A 44 -2.67 2.31 0.57
C ASN A 44 -4.11 1.95 0.24
N ILE A 45 -5.06 2.48 0.99
CA ILE A 45 -6.48 2.24 0.74
C ILE A 45 -6.86 2.78 -0.64
N LEU A 46 -6.37 3.96 -0.96
CA LEU A 46 -6.68 4.56 -2.24
C LEU A 46 -6.14 3.70 -3.39
N LEU A 47 -4.94 3.19 -3.23
CA LEU A 47 -4.34 2.34 -4.25
C LEU A 47 -5.11 1.03 -4.40
N GLU A 48 -5.56 0.46 -3.30
CA GLU A 48 -6.34 -0.76 -3.35
C GLU A 48 -7.65 -0.52 -4.09
N ALA A 49 -8.30 0.61 -3.81
CA ALA A 49 -9.54 0.94 -4.48
C ALA A 49 -9.31 1.15 -5.97
N LYS A 50 -8.18 1.74 -6.32
CA LYS A 50 -7.86 1.97 -7.70
C LYS A 50 -7.65 0.66 -8.42
N ILE A 51 -6.93 -0.26 -7.80
CA ILE A 51 -6.68 -1.58 -8.38
C ILE A 51 -8.00 -2.30 -8.61
N GLU A 52 -8.88 -2.24 -7.65
CA GLU A 52 -10.17 -2.91 -7.78
C GLU A 52 -10.98 -2.31 -8.91
N SER A 53 -10.97 -1.00 -9.03
CA SER A 53 -11.69 -0.30 -10.08
C SER A 53 -11.14 -0.68 -11.45
N MET A 54 -9.82 -0.71 -11.56
CA MET A 54 -9.19 -1.06 -12.82
C MET A 54 -9.44 -2.50 -13.19
N THR A 55 -9.50 -3.37 -12.20
CA THR A 55 -9.78 -4.77 -12.44
C THR A 55 -11.20 -4.95 -12.99
N LYS A 56 -12.13 -4.20 -12.45
CA LYS A 56 -13.51 -4.28 -12.92
C LYS A 56 -13.61 -3.77 -14.35
N ASP A 57 -12.91 -2.69 -14.64
CA ASP A 57 -12.92 -2.14 -15.99
C ASP A 57 -12.32 -3.12 -16.97
N TYR A 58 -11.28 -3.79 -16.55
CA TYR A 58 -10.61 -4.75 -17.41
C TYR A 58 -11.56 -5.91 -17.71
N MET A 59 -12.26 -6.38 -16.70
CA MET A 59 -13.21 -7.49 -16.87
C MET A 59 -14.37 -7.08 -17.76
N ASP A 60 -14.80 -5.85 -17.66
CA ASP A 60 -15.88 -5.36 -18.48
C ASP A 60 -15.43 -5.29 -19.94
N LEU A 61 -14.22 -4.85 -20.16
CA LEU A 61 -13.69 -4.76 -21.51
C LEU A 61 -13.54 -6.15 -22.11
N GLN A 62 -13.11 -7.11 -21.32
CA GLN A 62 -13.00 -8.47 -21.79
C GLN A 62 -14.36 -9.00 -22.20
N LYS A 63 -15.36 -8.70 -21.43
CA LYS A 63 -16.70 -9.17 -21.71
C LYS A 63 -17.20 -8.54 -23.00
N GLN A 64 -16.97 -7.26 -23.17
CA GLN A 64 -17.39 -6.56 -24.38
C GLN A 64 -16.68 -7.11 -25.59
N LEU A 65 -15.41 -7.41 -25.44
CA LEU A 65 -14.64 -7.96 -26.54
C LEU A 65 -15.18 -9.31 -26.96
N LEU A 66 -15.50 -10.16 -26.01
CA LEU A 66 -16.05 -11.46 -26.32
C LEU A 66 -17.40 -11.35 -27.01
N GLU A 67 -18.23 -10.43 -26.58
CA GLU A 67 -19.52 -10.22 -27.18
C GLU A 67 -19.37 -9.74 -28.61
N LEU A 68 -18.40 -8.88 -28.83
CA LEU A 68 -18.16 -8.35 -30.15
C LEU A 68 -17.66 -9.44 -31.07
N GLU A 69 -16.79 -10.30 -30.58
CA GLU A 69 -16.27 -11.39 -31.35
C GLU A 69 -17.38 -12.36 -31.74
N GLU A 70 -18.31 -12.58 -30.87
CA GLU A 70 -19.42 -13.47 -31.16
C GLU A 70 -20.32 -12.88 -32.22
N VAL A 71 -20.55 -11.59 -32.17
CA VAL A 71 -21.36 -10.94 -33.17
C VAL A 71 -20.69 -11.06 -34.52
N GLN A 72 -19.39 -10.84 -34.57
CA GLN A 72 -18.68 -10.93 -35.82
C GLN A 72 -18.71 -12.34 -36.38
N LYS A 73 -18.65 -13.31 -35.50
CA LYS A 73 -18.66 -14.68 -35.92
C LYS A 73 -20.01 -14.99 -36.51
N LYS A 74 -21.08 -14.50 -35.96
CA LYS A 74 -22.40 -14.75 -36.44
C LYS A 74 -22.58 -14.11 -37.81
N GLU A 75 -22.10 -12.94 -37.97
CA GLU A 75 -22.20 -12.24 -39.23
C GLU A 75 -21.45 -12.95 -40.33
N LYS A 76 -20.31 -13.52 -39.97
CA LYS A 76 -19.52 -14.20 -40.98
C LYS A 76 -20.18 -15.48 -41.39
N ASN A 77 -20.90 -16.12 -40.52
CA ASN A 77 -21.53 -17.38 -40.83
C ASN A 77 -22.82 -17.22 -41.61
N GLU A 78 -23.27 -16.04 -41.73
CA GLU A 78 -24.44 -15.77 -42.51
C GLU A 78 -24.06 -15.50 -43.93
#